data_63ef3cc3b88a2833f20dbcad19569a2a
#
_entry.id   63ef3cc3b88a2833f20dbcad19569a2a
#
_cell.length_a   1.000
_cell.length_b   1.000
_cell.length_c   1.000
_cell.angle_alpha   90.00
_cell.angle_beta   90.00
_cell.angle_gamma   90.00
#
_symmetry.space_group_name_H-M   'P 1'
#
loop_
_entity.id
_entity.type
_entity.pdbx_description
1 polymer ?
#
loop_
_entity_poly.entity_id
_entity_poly.type
_entity_poly.pdbx_seq_one_letter_code
_entity_poly.pdbx_strand_id
1 'polypeptide(L)'
;MRITALGTGMPNQTRAAVSISFLVELGNGDKFLFDMGSGSMANLFSIRPDFSRLDKVFASHLHIDHVGDFMGLHIGGWLSGRYTPIHIYGPTGSTPELGTKSFVEGMSKAWAWDLATRSGALPDKGAQIVVHEFDYKQLNEVVYQKNG
;
A
#
# COMPACT_ATOMS: atom_id res chain seq x y z
N MET A 1 9.80 -0.45 -18.45
CA MET A 1 8.68 -0.52 -17.51
C MET A 1 8.10 -1.93 -17.56
N ARG A 2 7.85 -2.53 -16.39
CA ARG A 2 7.17 -3.83 -16.24
C ARG A 2 5.94 -3.62 -15.36
N ILE A 3 4.82 -4.20 -15.76
CA ILE A 3 3.58 -4.21 -14.95
C ILE A 3 3.25 -5.67 -14.66
N THR A 4 3.08 -5.98 -13.37
CA THR A 4 2.73 -7.32 -12.89
C THR A 4 1.38 -7.25 -12.21
N ALA A 5 0.40 -8.00 -12.71
CA ALA A 5 -0.88 -8.19 -12.04
C ALA A 5 -0.67 -9.16 -10.86
N LEU A 6 -0.90 -8.68 -9.65
CA LEU A 6 -0.84 -9.48 -8.42
C LEU A 6 -2.20 -10.03 -8.04
N GLY A 7 -3.26 -9.37 -8.50
CA GLY A 7 -4.64 -9.76 -8.34
C GLY A 7 -5.55 -8.94 -9.24
N THR A 8 -6.63 -9.55 -9.71
CA THR A 8 -7.62 -8.96 -10.63
C THR A 8 -9.05 -9.31 -10.25
N GLY A 9 -9.24 -9.90 -9.05
CA GLY A 9 -10.53 -10.36 -8.56
C GLY A 9 -11.32 -9.29 -7.84
N MET A 10 -12.53 -9.65 -7.45
CA MET A 10 -13.51 -8.85 -6.72
C MET A 10 -13.41 -9.12 -5.20
N PRO A 11 -14.22 -8.47 -4.35
CA PRO A 11 -14.20 -8.68 -2.89
C PRO A 11 -14.39 -10.15 -2.47
N ASN A 12 -15.18 -10.91 -3.23
CA ASN A 12 -15.40 -12.34 -3.02
C ASN A 12 -14.25 -13.15 -3.63
N GLN A 13 -13.15 -13.22 -2.90
CA GLN A 13 -11.93 -13.88 -3.34
C GLN A 13 -12.10 -15.39 -3.50
N THR A 14 -11.35 -15.94 -4.43
CA THR A 14 -11.12 -17.39 -4.57
C THR A 14 -9.62 -17.66 -4.60
N ARG A 15 -9.21 -18.92 -4.48
CA ARG A 15 -7.79 -19.29 -4.64
C ARG A 15 -7.22 -18.91 -6.01
N ALA A 16 -8.07 -18.87 -7.04
CA ALA A 16 -7.69 -18.55 -8.42
C ALA A 16 -7.73 -17.05 -8.72
N ALA A 17 -8.45 -16.26 -7.91
CA ALA A 17 -8.64 -14.83 -8.16
C ALA A 17 -8.66 -14.07 -6.83
N VAL A 18 -7.52 -13.51 -6.46
CA VAL A 18 -7.40 -12.57 -5.34
C VAL A 18 -7.71 -11.15 -5.80
N SER A 19 -8.00 -10.27 -4.86
CA SER A 19 -8.44 -8.90 -5.10
C SER A 19 -7.39 -8.04 -5.82
N ILE A 20 -7.79 -6.86 -6.28
CA ILE A 20 -7.02 -6.02 -7.21
C ILE A 20 -5.71 -5.54 -6.63
N SER A 21 -4.62 -5.73 -7.36
CA SER A 21 -3.32 -5.12 -7.11
C SER A 21 -2.39 -5.23 -8.32
N PHE A 22 -1.65 -4.16 -8.63
CA PHE A 22 -0.68 -4.11 -9.72
C PHE A 22 0.65 -3.53 -9.24
N LEU A 23 1.74 -4.26 -9.47
CA LEU A 23 3.10 -3.76 -9.27
C LEU A 23 3.63 -3.17 -10.58
N VAL A 24 4.06 -1.90 -10.53
CA VAL A 24 4.72 -1.21 -11.64
C VAL A 24 6.18 -0.98 -11.29
N GLU A 25 7.10 -1.46 -12.14
CA GLU A 25 8.54 -1.32 -11.99
C GLU A 25 9.12 -0.55 -13.16
N LEU A 26 9.89 0.50 -12.88
CA LEU A 26 10.55 1.31 -13.89
C LEU A 26 12.00 0.86 -14.11
N GLY A 27 12.58 1.24 -15.25
CA GLY A 27 13.96 0.88 -15.61
C GLY A 27 15.03 1.49 -14.69
N ASN A 28 14.70 2.58 -13.99
CA ASN A 28 15.56 3.21 -12.98
C ASN A 28 15.49 2.51 -11.59
N GLY A 29 14.68 1.45 -11.48
CA GLY A 29 14.50 0.66 -10.27
C GLY A 29 13.37 1.16 -9.35
N ASP A 30 12.69 2.27 -9.66
CA ASP A 30 11.52 2.73 -8.89
C ASP A 30 10.38 1.72 -9.00
N LYS A 31 9.68 1.51 -7.89
CA LYS A 31 8.55 0.58 -7.79
C LYS A 31 7.35 1.29 -7.19
N PHE A 32 6.19 1.01 -7.76
CA PHE A 32 4.91 1.57 -7.35
C PHE A 32 3.88 0.45 -7.25
N LEU A 33 3.12 0.43 -6.16
CA LEU A 33 2.01 -0.50 -6.02
C LEU A 33 0.69 0.26 -6.21
N PHE A 34 -0.13 -0.21 -7.12
CA PHE A 34 -1.48 0.31 -7.34
C PHE A 34 -2.48 -0.68 -6.79
N ASP A 35 -3.22 -0.24 -5.79
CA ASP A 35 -4.10 -1.04 -4.95
C ASP A 35 -3.37 -2.20 -4.23
N MET A 36 -3.92 -2.64 -3.15
CA MET A 36 -3.41 -3.68 -2.27
C MET A 36 -4.59 -4.48 -1.71
N GLY A 37 -5.38 -5.01 -2.62
CA GLY A 37 -6.58 -5.77 -2.28
C GLY A 37 -6.28 -7.08 -1.59
N SER A 38 -7.26 -7.59 -0.87
CA SER A 38 -7.12 -8.78 -0.03
C SER A 38 -6.59 -10.00 -0.80
N GLY A 39 -5.59 -10.67 -0.25
CA GLY A 39 -4.92 -11.85 -0.82
C GLY A 39 -3.81 -11.52 -1.83
N SER A 40 -3.70 -10.30 -2.33
CA SER A 40 -2.70 -9.92 -3.35
C SER A 40 -1.28 -9.91 -2.80
N MET A 41 -1.11 -9.73 -1.50
CA MET A 41 0.21 -9.71 -0.87
C MET A 41 0.90 -11.07 -0.90
N ALA A 42 0.18 -12.18 -0.88
CA ALA A 42 0.77 -13.50 -1.06
C ALA A 42 1.50 -13.60 -2.42
N ASN A 43 0.91 -13.05 -3.47
CA ASN A 43 1.51 -13.00 -4.80
C ASN A 43 2.70 -12.03 -4.85
N LEU A 44 2.59 -10.85 -4.22
CA LEU A 44 3.70 -9.89 -4.13
C LEU A 44 4.92 -10.51 -3.44
N PHE A 45 4.73 -11.13 -2.27
CA PHE A 45 5.84 -11.76 -1.54
C PHE A 45 6.42 -12.97 -2.27
N SER A 46 5.62 -13.68 -3.07
CA SER A 46 6.08 -14.81 -3.88
C SER A 46 7.05 -14.40 -4.99
N ILE A 47 6.86 -13.23 -5.60
CA ILE A 47 7.77 -12.71 -6.64
C ILE A 47 9.00 -12.01 -6.06
N ARG A 48 9.08 -11.81 -4.74
CA ARG A 48 10.22 -11.25 -3.99
C ARG A 48 10.79 -9.97 -4.61
N PRO A 49 10.01 -8.90 -4.75
CA PRO A 49 10.54 -7.64 -5.25
C PRO A 49 11.57 -7.09 -4.26
N ASP A 50 12.42 -6.18 -4.71
CA ASP A 50 13.26 -5.40 -3.80
C ASP A 50 12.38 -4.45 -2.98
N PHE A 51 12.05 -4.85 -1.74
CA PHE A 51 11.20 -4.08 -0.84
C PHE A 51 11.83 -2.77 -0.38
N SER A 52 13.16 -2.62 -0.42
CA SER A 52 13.82 -1.36 -0.10
C SER A 52 13.42 -0.21 -1.04
N ARG A 53 12.91 -0.55 -2.22
CA ARG A 53 12.44 0.38 -3.25
C ARG A 53 10.92 0.43 -3.41
N LEU A 54 10.18 -0.35 -2.63
CA LEU A 54 8.71 -0.40 -2.66
C LEU A 54 8.15 0.36 -1.46
N ASP A 55 8.23 1.67 -1.53
CA ASP A 55 7.81 2.59 -0.47
C ASP A 55 6.61 3.47 -0.87
N LYS A 56 6.07 3.31 -2.09
CA LYS A 56 4.95 4.10 -2.60
C LYS A 56 3.80 3.22 -3.05
N VAL A 57 2.63 3.48 -2.46
CA VAL A 57 1.39 2.77 -2.79
C VAL A 57 0.28 3.75 -3.10
N PHE A 58 -0.55 3.41 -4.06
CA PHE A 58 -1.64 4.24 -4.56
C PHE A 58 -2.94 3.48 -4.41
N ALA A 59 -3.85 4.00 -3.61
CA ALA A 59 -5.19 3.47 -3.46
C ALA A 59 -6.13 4.21 -4.41
N SER A 60 -6.74 3.49 -5.34
CA SER A 60 -7.75 4.05 -6.23
C SER A 60 -9.00 4.50 -5.45
N HIS A 61 -9.41 3.69 -4.48
CA HIS A 61 -10.46 3.96 -3.51
C HIS A 61 -10.36 2.98 -2.33
N LEU A 62 -11.23 3.10 -1.32
CA LEU A 62 -11.07 2.42 -0.03
C LEU A 62 -11.96 1.18 0.16
N HIS A 63 -12.45 0.55 -0.90
CA HIS A 63 -13.10 -0.75 -0.76
C HIS A 63 -12.09 -1.84 -0.40
N ILE A 64 -12.53 -2.86 0.33
CA ILE A 64 -11.66 -3.92 0.86
C ILE A 64 -10.89 -4.68 -0.23
N ASP A 65 -11.46 -4.82 -1.41
CA ASP A 65 -10.79 -5.43 -2.57
C ASP A 65 -9.71 -4.56 -3.20
N HIS A 66 -9.51 -3.34 -2.70
CA HIS A 66 -8.45 -2.42 -3.11
C HIS A 66 -7.45 -2.10 -2.00
N VAL A 67 -7.85 -2.18 -0.71
CA VAL A 67 -6.98 -1.79 0.41
C VAL A 67 -6.86 -2.83 1.53
N GLY A 68 -7.51 -4.00 1.39
CA GLY A 68 -7.63 -4.99 2.45
C GLY A 68 -6.31 -5.57 2.97
N ASP A 69 -5.27 -5.60 2.15
CA ASP A 69 -3.93 -6.08 2.53
C ASP A 69 -2.94 -4.95 2.87
N PHE A 70 -3.40 -3.71 3.07
CA PHE A 70 -2.50 -2.59 3.36
C PHE A 70 -1.56 -2.85 4.53
N MET A 71 -2.08 -3.36 5.67
CA MET A 71 -1.23 -3.65 6.83
C MET A 71 -0.31 -4.85 6.59
N GLY A 72 -0.74 -5.85 5.82
CA GLY A 72 0.11 -6.95 5.36
C GLY A 72 1.29 -6.45 4.54
N LEU A 73 1.06 -5.52 3.62
CA LEU A 73 2.11 -4.84 2.86
C LEU A 73 3.03 -4.03 3.77
N HIS A 74 2.46 -3.22 4.66
CA HIS A 74 3.21 -2.33 5.54
C HIS A 74 4.16 -3.11 6.46
N ILE A 75 3.62 -4.02 7.23
CA ILE A 75 4.39 -4.82 8.19
C ILE A 75 5.31 -5.81 7.47
N GLY A 76 4.79 -6.53 6.48
CA GLY A 76 5.55 -7.51 5.71
C GLY A 76 6.70 -6.87 4.92
N GLY A 77 6.48 -5.71 4.32
CA GLY A 77 7.53 -4.93 3.64
C GLY A 77 8.62 -4.45 4.60
N TRP A 78 8.25 -3.99 5.79
CA TRP A 78 9.19 -3.62 6.86
C TRP A 78 10.06 -4.81 7.26
N LEU A 79 9.46 -5.98 7.51
CA LEU A 79 10.17 -7.23 7.80
C LEU A 79 11.08 -7.68 6.64
N SER A 80 10.74 -7.31 5.40
CA SER A 80 11.43 -7.72 4.18
C SER A 80 12.45 -6.69 3.67
N GLY A 81 12.80 -5.67 4.47
CA GLY A 81 13.89 -4.74 4.16
C GLY A 81 13.47 -3.32 3.73
N ARG A 82 12.18 -2.98 3.75
CA ARG A 82 11.74 -1.59 3.58
C ARG A 82 11.93 -0.83 4.90
N TYR A 83 13.09 -0.25 5.08
CA TYR A 83 13.45 0.51 6.29
C TYR A 83 13.18 2.02 6.17
N THR A 84 12.49 2.43 5.11
CA THR A 84 11.96 3.79 4.91
C THR A 84 10.47 3.85 5.23
N PRO A 85 9.89 5.04 5.52
CA PRO A 85 8.45 5.18 5.62
C PRO A 85 7.73 4.66 4.37
N ILE A 86 6.54 4.09 4.55
CA ILE A 86 5.65 3.83 3.42
C ILE A 86 4.80 5.07 3.16
N HIS A 87 4.71 5.48 1.91
CA HIS A 87 3.87 6.58 1.44
C HIS A 87 2.61 6.00 0.79
N ILE A 88 1.45 6.31 1.36
CA ILE A 88 0.16 5.96 0.76
C ILE A 88 -0.49 7.21 0.16
N TYR A 89 -0.81 7.12 -1.12
CA TYR A 89 -1.56 8.11 -1.89
C TYR A 89 -2.97 7.58 -2.08
N GLY A 90 -3.97 8.29 -1.59
CA GLY A 90 -5.35 7.84 -1.69
C GLY A 90 -6.35 8.99 -1.61
N PRO A 91 -7.63 8.74 -1.93
CA PRO A 91 -8.64 9.80 -2.00
C PRO A 91 -9.02 10.32 -0.62
N THR A 92 -9.43 11.58 -0.59
CA THR A 92 -10.26 12.10 0.49
C THR A 92 -11.61 11.39 0.48
N GLY A 93 -12.34 11.41 1.61
CA GLY A 93 -13.74 10.99 1.66
C GLY A 93 -14.70 12.16 1.41
N SER A 94 -16.01 11.87 1.35
CA SER A 94 -17.06 12.91 1.41
C SER A 94 -17.07 13.64 2.75
N THR A 95 -16.53 12.99 3.78
CA THR A 95 -16.19 13.58 5.09
C THR A 95 -14.81 13.11 5.50
N PRO A 96 -14.10 13.78 6.43
CA PRO A 96 -12.76 13.39 6.85
C PRO A 96 -12.67 11.94 7.37
N GLU A 97 -13.73 11.43 7.99
CA GLU A 97 -13.79 10.08 8.56
C GLU A 97 -13.78 8.98 7.48
N LEU A 98 -14.14 9.32 6.24
CA LEU A 98 -14.22 8.40 5.12
C LEU A 98 -13.00 8.49 4.18
N GLY A 99 -11.99 9.28 4.55
CA GLY A 99 -10.77 9.46 3.76
C GLY A 99 -9.65 8.46 4.10
N THR A 100 -8.63 8.48 3.29
CA THR A 100 -7.44 7.61 3.42
C THR A 100 -6.72 7.81 4.75
N LYS A 101 -6.68 9.04 5.27
CA LYS A 101 -6.05 9.34 6.57
C LYS A 101 -6.76 8.61 7.70
N SER A 102 -8.09 8.71 7.77
CA SER A 102 -8.90 8.03 8.78
C SER A 102 -8.79 6.51 8.67
N PHE A 103 -8.79 5.98 7.44
CA PHE A 103 -8.54 4.56 7.17
C PHE A 103 -7.20 4.10 7.77
N VAL A 104 -6.10 4.81 7.49
CA VAL A 104 -4.76 4.46 7.98
C VAL A 104 -4.67 4.57 9.51
N GLU A 105 -5.27 5.60 10.11
CA GLU A 105 -5.33 5.75 11.56
C GLU A 105 -6.08 4.60 12.23
N GLY A 106 -7.22 4.19 11.66
CA GLY A 106 -8.01 3.05 12.13
C GLY A 106 -7.22 1.73 12.03
N MET A 107 -6.58 1.48 10.89
CA MET A 107 -5.75 0.29 10.69
C MET A 107 -4.55 0.27 11.63
N SER A 108 -3.88 1.39 11.84
CA SER A 108 -2.74 1.49 12.77
C SER A 108 -3.15 1.20 14.21
N LYS A 109 -4.33 1.66 14.64
CA LYS A 109 -4.88 1.34 15.96
C LYS A 109 -5.21 -0.16 16.09
N ALA A 110 -5.82 -0.75 15.07
CA ALA A 110 -6.17 -2.17 15.07
C ALA A 110 -4.94 -3.08 15.17
N TRP A 111 -3.80 -2.66 14.58
CA TRP A 111 -2.54 -3.39 14.55
C TRP A 111 -1.48 -2.84 15.52
N ALA A 112 -1.88 -2.02 16.50
CA ALA A 112 -0.97 -1.37 17.43
C ALA A 112 -0.08 -2.35 18.21
N TRP A 113 -0.59 -3.52 18.57
CA TRP A 113 0.19 -4.55 19.25
C TRP A 113 1.33 -5.07 18.38
N ASP A 114 1.07 -5.40 17.12
CA ASP A 114 2.08 -5.91 16.18
C ASP A 114 3.17 -4.84 15.94
N LEU A 115 2.77 -3.60 15.67
CA LEU A 115 3.71 -2.49 15.47
C LEU A 115 4.58 -2.25 16.70
N ALA A 116 4.00 -2.21 17.90
CA ALA A 116 4.71 -1.95 19.15
C ALA A 116 5.69 -3.07 19.51
N THR A 117 5.32 -4.32 19.29
CA THR A 117 6.17 -5.48 19.64
C THR A 117 7.34 -5.70 18.69
N ARG A 118 7.33 -5.06 17.50
CA ARG A 118 8.44 -5.08 16.56
C ARG A 118 9.34 -3.85 16.67
N SER A 119 8.87 -2.77 17.30
CA SER A 119 9.67 -1.58 17.54
C SER A 119 10.92 -1.90 18.34
N GLY A 120 12.05 -1.33 17.95
CA GLY A 120 13.36 -1.61 18.55
C GLY A 120 14.08 -2.86 18.03
N ALA A 121 13.38 -3.82 17.37
CA ALA A 121 14.00 -4.95 16.71
C ALA A 121 14.35 -4.67 15.23
N LEU A 122 13.69 -3.69 14.62
CA LEU A 122 13.89 -3.24 13.26
C LEU A 122 14.05 -1.71 13.23
N PRO A 123 14.63 -1.13 12.16
CA PRO A 123 14.71 0.33 12.03
C PRO A 123 13.33 0.99 12.09
N ASP A 124 13.10 1.85 13.08
CA ASP A 124 11.78 2.45 13.39
C ASP A 124 11.19 3.28 12.25
N LYS A 125 12.02 3.81 11.35
CA LYS A 125 11.54 4.51 10.14
C LYS A 125 10.65 3.62 9.27
N GLY A 126 10.91 2.32 9.21
CA GLY A 126 10.09 1.38 8.46
C GLY A 126 8.67 1.19 9.02
N ALA A 127 8.44 1.51 10.30
CA ALA A 127 7.11 1.50 10.91
C ALA A 127 6.27 2.73 10.57
N GLN A 128 6.87 3.78 9.99
CA GLN A 128 6.17 5.03 9.71
C GLN A 128 5.32 4.93 8.45
N ILE A 129 4.13 5.53 8.52
CA ILE A 129 3.21 5.67 7.39
C ILE A 129 3.02 7.16 7.11
N VAL A 130 3.24 7.58 5.88
CA VAL A 130 3.00 8.94 5.42
C VAL A 130 1.80 8.93 4.49
N VAL A 131 0.75 9.65 4.87
CA VAL A 131 -0.49 9.70 4.09
C VAL A 131 -0.52 10.95 3.23
N HIS A 132 -0.82 10.77 1.96
CA HIS A 132 -1.05 11.82 0.96
C HIS A 132 -2.48 11.67 0.44
N GLU A 133 -3.35 12.59 0.81
CA GLU A 133 -4.72 12.61 0.28
C GLU A 133 -4.82 13.53 -0.93
N PHE A 134 -5.55 13.07 -1.94
CA PHE A 134 -5.98 13.89 -3.08
C PHE A 134 -7.51 14.02 -3.08
N ASP A 135 -8.02 15.12 -3.61
CA ASP A 135 -9.47 15.33 -3.67
C ASP A 135 -10.11 14.37 -4.69
N TYR A 136 -10.95 13.46 -4.19
CA TYR A 136 -11.64 12.46 -5.02
C TYR A 136 -12.54 13.04 -6.10
N LYS A 137 -12.87 14.34 -6.03
CA LYS A 137 -13.70 15.05 -7.01
C LYS A 137 -12.88 15.70 -8.12
N GLN A 138 -11.59 15.89 -7.92
CA GLN A 138 -10.73 16.53 -8.91
C GLN A 138 -10.33 15.54 -10.00
N LEU A 139 -10.41 16.02 -11.24
CA LEU A 139 -9.94 15.28 -12.41
C LEU A 139 -8.58 15.82 -12.83
N ASN A 140 -7.72 14.92 -13.33
CA ASN A 140 -6.38 15.25 -13.87
C ASN A 140 -5.42 15.87 -12.86
N GLU A 141 -5.55 15.57 -11.57
CA GLU A 141 -4.59 15.96 -10.55
C GLU A 141 -3.33 15.09 -10.61
N VAL A 142 -2.15 15.72 -10.50
CA VAL A 142 -0.88 15.00 -10.35
C VAL A 142 -0.68 14.68 -8.88
N VAL A 143 -0.95 13.44 -8.48
CA VAL A 143 -0.86 12.99 -7.08
C VAL A 143 0.55 12.65 -6.63
N TYR A 144 1.45 12.36 -7.58
CA TYR A 144 2.87 12.11 -7.32
C TYR A 144 3.73 12.54 -8.52
N GLN A 145 4.79 13.26 -8.24
CA GLN A 145 5.82 13.60 -9.23
C GLN A 145 7.18 13.50 -8.56
N LYS A 146 8.08 12.72 -9.15
CA LYS A 146 9.48 12.72 -8.76
C LYS A 146 10.19 13.86 -9.49
N ASN A 147 10.63 14.85 -8.74
CA ASN A 147 11.53 15.86 -9.29
C ASN A 147 12.88 15.17 -9.55
N GLY A 148 13.28 15.15 -10.81
CA GLY A 148 14.51 14.51 -11.30
C GLY A 148 15.78 15.11 -10.76
#